data_320bcad59d7caf4919cee87719356bd4
#
_entry.id   320bcad59d7caf4919cee87719356bd4
#
_cell.length_a   1.000
_cell.length_b   1.000
_cell.length_c   1.000
_cell.angle_alpha   90.00
_cell.angle_beta   90.00
_cell.angle_gamma   90.00
#
_symmetry.space_group_name_H-M   'P 1'
#
loop_
_entity.id
_entity.type
_entity.pdbx_description
1 polymer ?
#
loop_
_entity_poly.entity_id
_entity_poly.type
_entity_poly.pdbx_seq_one_letter_code
_entity_poly.pdbx_strand_id
1 'polypeptide(L)'
;GLPESTVADDLNTIRQVIKFKPEQMTLIPCNADYNKNVERLAEQNEFTPLAKIQIVERLKESIKLIAHTKIKNIKIGEDSQYIEEMPIVQFRNLVASEIWYERIIELIKSYNVKVKEVEIEVNNLDVDNVKGAENKNLEQLKDVYDVELHVSENNKLAKGNYKMKILKTYTDFLEDNEN
;
A
#
# COMPACT_ATOMS: atom_id res chain seq x y z
N GLY A 1 -8.52 -3.15 14.02
CA GLY A 1 -7.81 -4.13 14.84
C GLY A 1 -8.05 -4.01 16.33
N LEU A 2 -9.23 -3.54 16.77
CA LEU A 2 -9.63 -3.58 18.18
C LEU A 2 -9.85 -5.04 18.65
N PRO A 3 -9.80 -5.32 19.97
CA PRO A 3 -10.18 -6.62 20.50
C PRO A 3 -11.51 -7.10 19.90
N GLU A 4 -11.57 -8.37 19.52
CA GLU A 4 -12.72 -9.04 18.89
C GLU A 4 -13.16 -8.49 17.51
N SER A 5 -12.52 -7.41 16.98
CA SER A 5 -12.88 -6.87 15.67
C SER A 5 -12.33 -7.72 14.52
N THR A 6 -13.17 -7.92 13.51
CA THR A 6 -12.78 -8.52 12.23
C THR A 6 -12.42 -7.42 11.20
N VAL A 7 -11.84 -7.82 10.06
CA VAL A 7 -11.64 -6.91 8.91
C VAL A 7 -12.97 -6.31 8.46
N ALA A 8 -14.04 -7.10 8.47
CA ALA A 8 -15.38 -6.63 8.08
C ALA A 8 -15.92 -5.54 9.01
N ASP A 9 -15.65 -5.65 10.32
CA ASP A 9 -16.06 -4.64 11.31
C ASP A 9 -15.28 -3.33 11.12
N ASP A 10 -13.96 -3.41 10.88
CA ASP A 10 -13.13 -2.25 10.59
C ASP A 10 -13.63 -1.52 9.33
N LEU A 11 -13.86 -2.25 8.23
CA LEU A 11 -14.37 -1.70 6.98
C LEU A 11 -15.79 -1.12 7.13
N ASN A 12 -16.66 -1.78 7.92
CA ASN A 12 -17.99 -1.26 8.20
C ASN A 12 -17.93 0.06 8.98
N THR A 13 -17.06 0.13 9.97
CA THR A 13 -16.82 1.38 10.73
C THR A 13 -16.41 2.51 9.77
N ILE A 14 -15.47 2.25 8.87
CA ILE A 14 -15.03 3.22 7.87
C ILE A 14 -16.20 3.65 6.96
N ARG A 15 -17.01 2.70 6.47
CA ARG A 15 -18.21 3.01 5.66
C ARG A 15 -19.18 3.92 6.40
N GLN A 16 -19.38 3.72 7.71
CA GLN A 16 -20.24 4.61 8.51
C GLN A 16 -19.64 6.01 8.62
N VAL A 17 -18.33 6.12 8.89
CA VAL A 17 -17.64 7.42 9.00
C VAL A 17 -17.68 8.19 7.67
N ILE A 18 -17.48 7.52 6.54
CA ILE A 18 -17.55 8.13 5.19
C ILE A 18 -18.89 8.82 4.93
N LYS A 19 -20.00 8.32 5.50
CA LYS A 19 -21.34 8.94 5.34
C LYS A 19 -21.40 10.36 5.87
N PHE A 20 -20.57 10.71 6.85
CA PHE A 20 -20.46 12.07 7.40
C PHE A 20 -19.62 13.00 6.53
N LYS A 21 -19.03 12.50 5.43
CA LYS A 21 -18.21 13.27 4.48
C LYS A 21 -17.09 14.08 5.16
N PRO A 22 -16.26 13.49 6.02
CA PRO A 22 -15.19 14.22 6.68
C PRO A 22 -14.17 14.73 5.63
N GLU A 23 -13.51 15.84 5.92
CA GLU A 23 -12.44 16.38 5.07
C GLU A 23 -11.15 15.55 5.17
N GLN A 24 -10.92 14.97 6.35
CA GLN A 24 -9.75 14.12 6.62
C GLN A 24 -10.12 12.94 7.52
N MET A 25 -9.35 11.87 7.41
CA MET A 25 -9.43 10.70 8.28
C MET A 25 -8.05 10.31 8.80
N THR A 26 -7.97 9.95 10.08
CA THR A 26 -6.78 9.30 10.64
C THR A 26 -7.14 7.86 10.99
N LEU A 27 -6.39 6.92 10.42
CA LEU A 27 -6.50 5.50 10.72
C LEU A 27 -5.43 5.16 11.75
N ILE A 28 -5.83 4.87 12.98
CA ILE A 28 -4.90 4.54 14.06
C ILE A 28 -4.91 3.02 14.28
N PRO A 29 -3.82 2.32 13.92
CA PRO A 29 -3.71 0.90 14.23
C PRO A 29 -3.78 0.66 15.74
N CYS A 30 -4.56 -0.34 16.16
CA CYS A 30 -4.63 -0.76 17.55
C CYS A 30 -3.47 -1.72 17.84
N ASN A 31 -2.43 -1.20 18.52
CA ASN A 31 -1.30 -2.01 18.96
C ASN A 31 -0.99 -1.75 20.45
N ALA A 32 -0.34 -2.71 21.10
CA ALA A 32 -0.03 -2.69 22.51
C ALA A 32 0.87 -1.49 22.90
N ASP A 33 1.87 -1.18 22.07
CA ASP A 33 2.89 -0.16 22.34
C ASP A 33 2.33 1.26 22.48
N TYR A 34 1.13 1.49 21.93
CA TYR A 34 0.51 2.83 21.89
C TYR A 34 -0.57 3.03 22.95
N ASN A 35 -1.21 1.95 23.42
CA ASN A 35 -2.38 2.03 24.30
C ASN A 35 -2.24 1.11 25.51
N LYS A 36 -2.07 1.72 26.71
CA LYS A 36 -1.91 0.98 27.98
C LYS A 36 -3.04 -0.01 28.30
N ASN A 37 -4.27 0.25 27.84
CA ASN A 37 -5.36 -0.70 28.04
C ASN A 37 -5.18 -1.92 27.14
N VAL A 38 -4.72 -1.73 25.91
CA VAL A 38 -4.42 -2.81 24.98
C VAL A 38 -3.21 -3.62 25.46
N GLU A 39 -2.15 -2.94 25.96
CA GLU A 39 -0.99 -3.56 26.59
C GLU A 39 -1.44 -4.46 27.76
N ARG A 40 -2.24 -3.95 28.69
CA ARG A 40 -2.76 -4.72 29.81
C ARG A 40 -3.58 -5.95 29.38
N LEU A 41 -4.46 -5.82 28.38
CA LEU A 41 -5.23 -6.93 27.86
C LEU A 41 -4.34 -8.00 27.19
N ALA A 42 -3.26 -7.56 26.52
CA ALA A 42 -2.29 -8.45 25.93
C ALA A 42 -1.49 -9.21 27.01
N GLU A 43 -1.03 -8.53 28.04
CA GLU A 43 -0.33 -9.13 29.21
C GLU A 43 -1.21 -10.17 29.93
N GLN A 44 -2.51 -9.92 30.00
CA GLN A 44 -3.49 -10.84 30.60
C GLN A 44 -3.91 -11.98 29.67
N ASN A 45 -3.40 -12.07 28.46
CA ASN A 45 -3.80 -13.00 27.41
C ASN A 45 -5.31 -12.90 27.02
N GLU A 46 -5.92 -11.75 27.27
CA GLU A 46 -7.30 -11.47 26.89
C GLU A 46 -7.41 -10.89 25.47
N PHE A 47 -6.28 -10.46 24.89
CA PHE A 47 -6.20 -9.95 23.55
C PHE A 47 -4.83 -10.25 22.94
N THR A 48 -4.81 -10.67 21.67
CA THR A 48 -3.59 -10.80 20.89
C THR A 48 -3.54 -9.66 19.87
N PRO A 49 -2.61 -8.69 20.01
CA PRO A 49 -2.44 -7.62 19.02
C PRO A 49 -2.15 -8.20 17.64
N LEU A 50 -2.59 -7.49 16.62
CA LEU A 50 -2.30 -7.87 15.23
C LEU A 50 -0.80 -7.73 14.95
N ALA A 51 -0.23 -8.70 14.26
CA ALA A 51 1.12 -8.59 13.71
C ALA A 51 1.17 -7.48 12.64
N LYS A 52 2.33 -6.89 12.45
CA LYS A 52 2.57 -5.78 11.50
C LYS A 52 2.00 -6.06 10.11
N ILE A 53 2.20 -7.26 9.58
CA ILE A 53 1.67 -7.64 8.27
C ILE A 53 0.14 -7.62 8.22
N GLN A 54 -0.52 -8.05 9.27
CA GLN A 54 -1.99 -8.03 9.37
C GLN A 54 -2.52 -6.59 9.46
N ILE A 55 -1.79 -5.70 10.15
CA ILE A 55 -2.13 -4.27 10.20
C ILE A 55 -1.99 -3.66 8.80
N VAL A 56 -0.92 -3.97 8.07
CA VAL A 56 -0.72 -3.51 6.68
C VAL A 56 -1.90 -3.93 5.80
N GLU A 57 -2.30 -5.21 5.83
CA GLU A 57 -3.43 -5.71 5.03
C GLU A 57 -4.74 -4.97 5.35
N ARG A 58 -5.06 -4.79 6.63
CA ARG A 58 -6.27 -4.06 7.05
C ARG A 58 -6.25 -2.59 6.61
N LEU A 59 -5.09 -1.95 6.69
CA LEU A 59 -4.93 -0.56 6.25
C LEU A 59 -5.04 -0.42 4.73
N LYS A 60 -4.47 -1.34 3.96
CA LYS A 60 -4.61 -1.34 2.49
C LYS A 60 -6.08 -1.38 2.07
N GLU A 61 -6.85 -2.32 2.60
CA GLU A 61 -8.28 -2.43 2.32
C GLU A 61 -9.05 -1.18 2.76
N SER A 62 -8.70 -0.61 3.91
CA SER A 62 -9.29 0.62 4.42
C SER A 62 -9.02 1.81 3.51
N ILE A 63 -7.77 1.96 3.07
CA ILE A 63 -7.34 3.06 2.19
C ILE A 63 -7.96 2.92 0.81
N LYS A 64 -8.02 1.70 0.24
CA LYS A 64 -8.72 1.43 -1.02
C LYS A 64 -10.18 1.88 -0.95
N LEU A 65 -10.88 1.53 0.13
CA LEU A 65 -12.27 1.93 0.34
C LEU A 65 -12.43 3.45 0.40
N ILE A 66 -11.53 4.15 1.12
CA ILE A 66 -11.57 5.62 1.25
C ILE A 66 -11.19 6.31 -0.05
N ALA A 67 -10.26 5.75 -0.84
CA ALA A 67 -9.78 6.34 -2.10
C ALA A 67 -10.88 6.57 -3.14
N HIS A 68 -11.99 5.82 -3.08
CA HIS A 68 -13.16 6.01 -3.94
C HIS A 68 -14.08 7.13 -3.44
N THR A 69 -13.70 7.87 -2.41
CA THR A 69 -14.50 8.95 -1.82
C THR A 69 -13.90 10.33 -2.13
N LYS A 70 -14.54 11.39 -1.61
CA LYS A 70 -14.02 12.77 -1.72
C LYS A 70 -13.07 13.15 -0.58
N ILE A 71 -12.73 12.23 0.30
CA ILE A 71 -11.81 12.47 1.42
C ILE A 71 -10.40 12.66 0.86
N LYS A 72 -9.82 13.83 1.07
CA LYS A 72 -8.54 14.21 0.44
C LYS A 72 -7.32 13.82 1.28
N ASN A 73 -7.47 13.80 2.61
CA ASN A 73 -6.36 13.61 3.53
C ASN A 73 -6.59 12.36 4.38
N ILE A 74 -5.80 11.32 4.11
CA ILE A 74 -5.77 10.10 4.92
C ILE A 74 -4.43 10.06 5.62
N LYS A 75 -4.43 10.02 6.95
CA LYS A 75 -3.24 9.85 7.79
C LYS A 75 -3.29 8.46 8.44
N ILE A 76 -2.16 7.81 8.58
CA ILE A 76 -2.00 6.56 9.33
C ILE A 76 -1.27 6.87 10.62
N GLY A 77 -1.86 6.51 11.75
CA GLY A 77 -1.27 6.61 13.09
C GLY A 77 -0.92 8.02 13.53
N GLU A 78 -0.46 8.14 14.75
CA GLU A 78 0.08 9.36 15.33
C GLU A 78 1.61 9.41 15.16
N ASP A 79 2.20 10.60 15.12
CA ASP A 79 3.63 10.75 14.77
C ASP A 79 4.59 10.13 15.80
N SER A 80 4.15 9.97 17.06
CA SER A 80 4.90 9.30 18.13
C SER A 80 4.68 7.78 18.21
N GLN A 81 3.83 7.22 17.35
CA GLN A 81 3.47 5.80 17.38
C GLN A 81 4.56 4.92 16.78
N TYR A 82 4.68 3.72 17.31
CA TYR A 82 5.49 2.62 16.78
C TYR A 82 4.59 1.42 16.47
N ILE A 83 4.98 0.61 15.51
CA ILE A 83 4.34 -0.66 15.16
C ILE A 83 5.45 -1.73 15.14
N GLU A 84 5.48 -2.60 16.14
CA GLU A 84 6.56 -3.59 16.33
C GLU A 84 7.94 -2.95 16.16
N GLU A 85 8.29 -1.99 17.02
CA GLU A 85 9.56 -1.24 17.01
C GLU A 85 9.80 -0.35 15.77
N MET A 86 8.95 -0.42 14.75
CA MET A 86 9.05 0.43 13.56
C MET A 86 8.37 1.79 13.80
N PRO A 87 9.08 2.92 13.64
CA PRO A 87 8.47 4.25 13.69
C PRO A 87 7.33 4.38 12.69
N ILE A 88 6.24 5.03 13.08
CA ILE A 88 5.04 5.18 12.24
C ILE A 88 5.33 5.81 10.87
N VAL A 89 6.35 6.66 10.77
CA VAL A 89 6.74 7.27 9.49
C VAL A 89 7.23 6.19 8.51
N GLN A 90 8.08 5.27 8.98
CA GLN A 90 8.56 4.14 8.17
C GLN A 90 7.41 3.19 7.84
N PHE A 91 6.52 2.95 8.81
CA PHE A 91 5.35 2.11 8.61
C PHE A 91 4.38 2.68 7.56
N ARG A 92 4.18 4.01 7.51
CA ARG A 92 3.40 4.68 6.46
C ARG A 92 3.99 4.42 5.06
N ASN A 93 5.31 4.49 4.94
CA ASN A 93 6.00 4.20 3.68
C ASN A 93 5.85 2.73 3.29
N LEU A 94 5.92 1.81 4.25
CA LEU A 94 5.65 0.39 4.01
C LEU A 94 4.25 0.17 3.44
N VAL A 95 3.21 0.73 4.09
CA VAL A 95 1.81 0.62 3.62
C VAL A 95 1.66 1.22 2.22
N ALA A 96 2.24 2.40 1.98
CA ALA A 96 2.18 3.05 0.67
C ALA A 96 2.88 2.21 -0.41
N SER A 97 4.03 1.62 -0.10
CA SER A 97 4.78 0.74 -0.99
C SER A 97 3.97 -0.50 -1.38
N GLU A 98 3.34 -1.16 -0.41
CA GLU A 98 2.50 -2.34 -0.66
C GLU A 98 1.25 -1.99 -1.51
N ILE A 99 0.65 -0.81 -1.31
CA ILE A 99 -0.45 -0.33 -2.15
C ILE A 99 0.01 -0.10 -3.60
N TRP A 100 1.20 0.49 -3.79
CA TRP A 100 1.77 0.69 -5.12
C TRP A 100 2.08 -0.64 -5.81
N TYR A 101 2.67 -1.59 -5.08
CA TYR A 101 2.97 -2.92 -5.60
C TYR A 101 1.72 -3.63 -6.13
N GLU A 102 0.65 -3.69 -5.32
CA GLU A 102 -0.63 -4.29 -5.75
C GLU A 102 -1.23 -3.58 -6.97
N ARG A 103 -1.22 -2.25 -6.97
CA ARG A 103 -1.73 -1.44 -8.09
C ARG A 103 -0.99 -1.77 -9.40
N ILE A 104 0.33 -1.86 -9.35
CA ILE A 104 1.14 -2.20 -10.51
C ILE A 104 0.82 -3.60 -11.03
N ILE A 105 0.67 -4.58 -10.13
CA ILE A 105 0.28 -5.94 -10.49
C ILE A 105 -1.11 -5.96 -11.16
N GLU A 106 -2.08 -5.26 -10.59
CA GLU A 106 -3.43 -5.15 -11.16
C GLU A 106 -3.39 -4.54 -12.57
N LEU A 107 -2.59 -3.49 -12.76
CA LEU A 107 -2.39 -2.86 -14.07
C LEU A 107 -1.75 -3.83 -15.07
N ILE A 108 -0.65 -4.49 -14.70
CA ILE A 108 0.02 -5.48 -15.57
C ILE A 108 -0.94 -6.60 -15.97
N LYS A 109 -1.72 -7.10 -15.01
CA LYS A 109 -2.72 -8.15 -15.27
C LYS A 109 -3.91 -7.69 -16.12
N SER A 110 -4.18 -6.39 -16.17
CA SER A 110 -5.28 -5.84 -16.98
C SER A 110 -4.97 -5.80 -18.48
N TYR A 111 -3.69 -5.94 -18.88
CA TYR A 111 -3.33 -6.01 -20.30
C TYR A 111 -3.61 -7.40 -20.87
N ASN A 112 -4.08 -7.42 -22.13
CA ASN A 112 -4.35 -8.67 -22.87
C ASN A 112 -3.08 -9.33 -23.45
N VAL A 113 -1.91 -8.81 -23.12
CA VAL A 113 -0.60 -9.28 -23.57
C VAL A 113 0.29 -9.56 -22.37
N LYS A 114 1.18 -10.52 -22.50
CA LYS A 114 2.17 -10.79 -21.45
C LYS A 114 3.25 -9.72 -21.50
N VAL A 115 3.26 -8.83 -20.52
CA VAL A 115 4.19 -7.71 -20.39
C VAL A 115 5.56 -8.22 -19.98
N LYS A 116 6.62 -7.70 -20.59
CA LYS A 116 8.03 -7.98 -20.23
C LYS A 116 8.71 -6.76 -19.61
N GLU A 117 8.51 -5.59 -20.20
CA GLU A 117 9.06 -4.33 -19.68
C GLU A 117 7.99 -3.25 -19.66
N VAL A 118 7.98 -2.46 -18.61
CA VAL A 118 7.00 -1.39 -18.42
C VAL A 118 7.66 -0.16 -17.77
N GLU A 119 7.26 1.01 -18.20
CA GLU A 119 7.61 2.28 -17.57
C GLU A 119 6.41 2.83 -16.80
N ILE A 120 6.65 3.33 -15.60
CA ILE A 120 5.68 4.09 -14.81
C ILE A 120 6.25 5.47 -14.48
N GLU A 121 5.53 6.52 -14.87
CA GLU A 121 5.80 7.89 -14.46
C GLU A 121 4.96 8.22 -13.24
N VAL A 122 5.57 8.74 -12.18
CA VAL A 122 4.89 9.14 -10.94
C VAL A 122 5.41 10.47 -10.42
N ASN A 123 4.68 11.10 -9.50
CA ASN A 123 5.20 12.26 -8.79
C ASN A 123 6.47 11.88 -8.00
N ASN A 124 7.43 12.80 -7.86
CA ASN A 124 8.68 12.54 -7.14
C ASN A 124 8.45 12.03 -5.70
N LEU A 125 7.37 12.45 -5.03
CA LEU A 125 7.00 12.00 -3.68
C LEU A 125 6.52 10.54 -3.61
N ASP A 126 6.27 9.91 -4.76
CA ASP A 126 5.80 8.54 -4.84
C ASP A 126 6.89 7.57 -5.32
N VAL A 127 8.01 8.05 -5.87
CA VAL A 127 9.07 7.22 -6.46
C VAL A 127 9.58 6.14 -5.50
N ASP A 128 9.91 6.53 -4.27
CA ASP A 128 10.43 5.57 -3.28
C ASP A 128 9.36 4.54 -2.87
N ASN A 129 8.10 4.95 -2.80
CA ASN A 129 7.00 4.02 -2.50
C ASN A 129 6.74 3.05 -3.66
N VAL A 130 6.89 3.50 -4.91
CA VAL A 130 6.77 2.63 -6.09
C VAL A 130 7.89 1.61 -6.14
N LYS A 131 9.14 2.03 -5.89
CA LYS A 131 10.30 1.13 -5.86
C LYS A 131 10.26 0.19 -4.66
N GLY A 132 9.68 0.63 -3.54
CA GLY A 132 9.76 -0.06 -2.25
C GLY A 132 11.12 0.12 -1.57
N ALA A 133 11.21 -0.21 -0.28
CA ALA A 133 12.46 -0.17 0.47
C ALA A 133 13.51 -1.04 -0.25
N GLU A 134 14.70 -0.47 -0.48
CA GLU A 134 15.82 -1.17 -1.14
C GLU A 134 15.45 -1.79 -2.51
N ASN A 135 14.50 -1.17 -3.24
CA ASN A 135 13.95 -1.63 -4.51
C ASN A 135 13.16 -2.97 -4.43
N LYS A 136 12.68 -3.35 -3.27
CA LYS A 136 11.95 -4.61 -3.04
C LYS A 136 10.83 -4.86 -4.06
N ASN A 137 10.05 -3.83 -4.42
CA ASN A 137 8.94 -3.99 -5.36
C ASN A 137 9.45 -4.31 -6.77
N LEU A 138 10.56 -3.70 -7.19
CA LEU A 138 11.18 -3.97 -8.50
C LEU A 138 11.67 -5.42 -8.58
N GLU A 139 12.37 -5.87 -7.53
CA GLU A 139 12.87 -7.24 -7.43
C GLU A 139 11.72 -8.25 -7.43
N GLN A 140 10.69 -8.03 -6.61
CA GLN A 140 9.52 -8.90 -6.57
C GLN A 140 8.75 -8.98 -7.90
N LEU A 141 8.61 -7.86 -8.63
CA LEU A 141 7.99 -7.87 -9.95
C LEU A 141 8.82 -8.68 -10.95
N LYS A 142 10.13 -8.56 -10.89
CA LYS A 142 11.03 -9.35 -11.74
C LYS A 142 10.99 -10.84 -11.39
N ASP A 143 11.10 -11.18 -10.11
CA ASP A 143 11.21 -12.57 -9.66
C ASP A 143 9.90 -13.35 -9.82
N VAL A 144 8.76 -12.71 -9.50
CA VAL A 144 7.46 -13.39 -9.47
C VAL A 144 6.72 -13.30 -10.79
N TYR A 145 6.83 -12.18 -11.51
CA TYR A 145 6.07 -11.92 -12.74
C TYR A 145 6.95 -11.89 -13.99
N ASP A 146 8.28 -11.93 -13.84
CA ASP A 146 9.26 -11.75 -14.90
C ASP A 146 9.04 -10.42 -15.66
N VAL A 147 8.72 -9.34 -14.92
CA VAL A 147 8.48 -8.01 -15.45
C VAL A 147 9.54 -7.04 -14.95
N GLU A 148 10.19 -6.33 -15.85
CA GLU A 148 11.10 -5.23 -15.55
C GLU A 148 10.32 -3.91 -15.47
N LEU A 149 10.34 -3.25 -14.31
CA LEU A 149 9.69 -1.97 -14.07
C LEU A 149 10.70 -0.83 -14.05
N HIS A 150 10.53 0.11 -14.97
CA HIS A 150 11.27 1.38 -15.00
C HIS A 150 10.44 2.47 -14.36
N VAL A 151 11.00 3.17 -13.37
CA VAL A 151 10.30 4.24 -12.63
C VAL A 151 10.93 5.57 -12.99
N SER A 152 10.13 6.50 -13.50
CA SER A 152 10.53 7.86 -13.85
C SER A 152 9.71 8.92 -13.12
N GLU A 153 10.32 10.08 -12.89
CA GLU A 153 9.70 11.20 -12.19
C GLU A 153 8.92 12.10 -13.15
N ASN A 154 7.70 12.49 -12.74
CA ASN A 154 6.90 13.47 -13.44
C ASN A 154 6.19 14.40 -12.45
N ASN A 155 6.82 15.54 -12.14
CA ASN A 155 6.31 16.52 -11.18
C ASN A 155 5.04 17.27 -11.65
N LYS A 156 4.57 17.04 -12.89
CA LYS A 156 3.27 17.51 -13.35
C LYS A 156 2.12 16.62 -12.89
N LEU A 157 2.41 15.41 -12.45
CA LEU A 157 1.43 14.50 -11.86
C LEU A 157 1.20 14.88 -10.39
N ALA A 158 -0.06 14.85 -9.96
CA ALA A 158 -0.35 14.93 -8.53
C ALA A 158 0.10 13.64 -7.82
N LYS A 159 0.42 13.74 -6.53
CA LYS A 159 0.75 12.57 -5.70
C LYS A 159 -0.35 11.51 -5.81
N GLY A 160 0.04 10.26 -5.95
CA GLY A 160 -0.85 9.11 -6.14
C GLY A 160 -1.33 8.90 -7.58
N ASN A 161 -1.06 9.84 -8.50
CA ASN A 161 -1.35 9.69 -9.92
C ASN A 161 -0.14 9.11 -10.67
N TYR A 162 -0.40 8.45 -11.79
CA TYR A 162 0.63 7.82 -12.60
C TYR A 162 0.26 7.84 -14.08
N LYS A 163 1.28 7.64 -14.93
CA LYS A 163 1.13 7.18 -16.31
C LYS A 163 1.91 5.90 -16.46
N MET A 164 1.39 4.95 -17.19
CA MET A 164 2.06 3.67 -17.42
C MET A 164 2.08 3.36 -18.90
N LYS A 165 3.22 2.86 -19.38
CA LYS A 165 3.46 2.52 -20.79
C LYS A 165 4.16 1.16 -20.84
N ILE A 166 3.65 0.25 -21.66
CA ILE A 166 4.37 -0.99 -22.03
C ILE A 166 5.51 -0.61 -22.94
N LEU A 167 6.71 -1.03 -22.58
CA LEU A 167 7.90 -0.85 -23.40
C LEU A 167 8.17 -2.09 -24.25
N LYS A 168 7.94 -3.29 -23.67
CA LYS A 168 8.20 -4.57 -24.35
C LYS A 168 7.19 -5.63 -23.90
N THR A 169 6.79 -6.47 -24.85
CA THR A 169 5.98 -7.66 -24.57
C THR A 169 6.84 -8.93 -24.73
N TYR A 170 6.33 -10.08 -24.33
CA TYR A 170 7.02 -11.35 -24.56
C TYR A 170 7.08 -11.72 -26.05
N THR A 171 6.14 -11.27 -26.87
CA THR A 171 6.14 -11.50 -28.32
C THR A 171 7.31 -10.75 -28.94
N ASP A 172 7.50 -9.46 -28.62
CA ASP A 172 8.62 -8.66 -29.09
C ASP A 172 9.97 -9.25 -28.65
N PHE A 173 10.04 -9.75 -27.42
CA PHE A 173 11.24 -10.38 -26.87
C PHE A 173 11.65 -11.65 -27.61
N LEU A 174 10.71 -12.47 -28.07
CA LEU A 174 11.00 -13.68 -28.85
C LEU A 174 11.50 -13.33 -30.24
N GLU A 175 10.90 -12.33 -30.90
CA GLU A 175 11.32 -11.88 -32.23
C GLU A 175 12.76 -11.29 -32.22
N ASP A 176 13.15 -10.56 -31.16
CA ASP A 176 14.52 -10.02 -30.99
C ASP A 176 15.59 -11.11 -30.79
N ASN A 177 15.22 -12.28 -30.26
CA ASN A 177 16.17 -13.39 -30.01
C ASN A 177 16.21 -14.44 -31.10
N GLU A 178 15.36 -14.35 -32.13
CA GLU A 178 15.37 -15.22 -33.32
C GLU A 178 16.18 -14.63 -34.50
N ASN A 179 16.65 -13.37 -34.41
CA ASN A 179 17.49 -12.66 -35.35
C ASN A 179 18.94 -12.58 -34.86
#